data_c15fc927063cac77c5a096e8ecd05524
#
_entry.id   c15fc927063cac77c5a096e8ecd05524
#
_cell.length_a   1.000
_cell.length_b   1.000
_cell.length_c   1.000
_cell.angle_alpha   90.00
_cell.angle_beta   90.00
_cell.angle_gamma   90.00
#
_symmetry.space_group_name_H-M   'P 1'
#
loop_
_entity.id
_entity.type
_entity.pdbx_description
1 polymer ?
#
loop_
_entity_poly.entity_id
_entity_poly.type
_entity_poly.pdbx_seq_one_letter_code
_entity_poly.pdbx_strand_id
1 'polypeptide(L)'
;MRGRYLVSVPLAERPAAPVGQATDCIRELITSVEHPRVRVLTGRALRRIAADGGAILGVMFGRGEKRPTDELLDYDWTSIARTHGRLLLEGYWGSYVAIVVTPSGVAIVRAPFGDLGCCFKVSGDTLYLASDMPLLLAACGSRRTIAVDRVARHIAWPDWRFGETCLDGIDELRGGERLTIMAGVISRDPLWSPWDFIGPEREIGDNAEAACSLRETIDLTVAARAAICRRPLALLSGGLDSSVVASSLRSAGADLTCLNFVAADAGVKMPLSSFP
;
A
#
# COMPACT_ATOMS: atom_id res chain seq x y z
N MET A 1 -6.84 -8.88 -10.34
CA MET A 1 -5.39 -9.20 -10.16
C MET A 1 -4.77 -8.07 -9.37
N ARG A 2 -4.12 -8.36 -8.23
CA ARG A 2 -3.35 -7.36 -7.50
C ARG A 2 -2.17 -6.91 -8.37
N GLY A 3 -1.92 -5.62 -8.44
CA GLY A 3 -0.79 -5.10 -9.21
C GLY A 3 0.53 -5.62 -8.65
N ARG A 4 1.43 -6.12 -9.50
CA ARG A 4 2.73 -6.68 -9.10
C ARG A 4 3.85 -5.70 -9.41
N TYR A 5 4.83 -5.63 -8.53
CA TYR A 5 6.04 -4.83 -8.76
C TYR A 5 7.26 -5.48 -8.10
N LEU A 6 8.42 -5.15 -8.63
CA LEU A 6 9.72 -5.50 -8.09
C LEU A 6 10.64 -4.27 -8.17
N VAL A 7 11.29 -3.96 -7.07
CA VAL A 7 12.28 -2.87 -6.96
C VAL A 7 13.62 -3.47 -6.57
N SER A 8 14.69 -2.99 -7.18
CA SER A 8 16.06 -3.29 -6.77
C SER A 8 16.83 -1.99 -6.55
N VAL A 9 17.49 -1.88 -5.40
CA VAL A 9 18.31 -0.74 -4.99
C VAL A 9 19.71 -1.26 -4.66
N PRO A 10 20.75 -0.87 -5.42
CA PRO A 10 22.12 -1.21 -5.11
C PRO A 10 22.56 -0.53 -3.80
N LEU A 11 23.24 -1.26 -2.92
CA LEU A 11 23.80 -0.74 -1.67
C LEU A 11 25.22 -0.21 -1.84
N ALA A 12 25.92 -0.62 -2.91
CA ALA A 12 27.21 -0.09 -3.33
C ALA A 12 27.04 0.81 -4.56
N GLU A 13 28.03 1.67 -4.85
CA GLU A 13 28.05 2.52 -6.04
C GLU A 13 28.24 1.76 -7.37
N ARG A 14 27.76 0.53 -7.42
CA ARG A 14 27.73 -0.30 -8.63
C ARG A 14 26.31 -0.39 -9.15
N PRO A 15 26.11 -0.46 -10.47
CA PRO A 15 24.78 -0.67 -11.02
C PRO A 15 24.18 -1.95 -10.42
N ALA A 16 22.88 -1.92 -10.17
CA ALA A 16 22.14 -3.06 -9.63
C ALA A 16 22.47 -4.33 -10.44
N ALA A 17 22.83 -5.39 -9.72
CA ALA A 17 23.03 -6.70 -10.36
C ALA A 17 21.78 -7.06 -11.18
N PRO A 18 21.94 -7.70 -12.35
CA PRO A 18 20.79 -8.18 -13.10
C PRO A 18 19.96 -9.07 -12.19
N VAL A 19 18.66 -8.79 -12.12
CA VAL A 19 17.69 -9.61 -11.39
C VAL A 19 17.94 -11.07 -11.79
N GLY A 20 18.15 -11.94 -10.81
CA GLY A 20 18.55 -13.35 -11.01
C GLY A 20 17.68 -14.07 -12.04
N GLN A 21 18.12 -15.24 -12.50
CA GLN A 21 17.55 -15.96 -13.66
C GLN A 21 16.03 -15.79 -13.75
N ALA A 22 15.59 -15.17 -14.84
CA ALA A 22 14.22 -14.72 -15.04
C ALA A 22 13.24 -15.89 -14.92
N THR A 23 12.69 -16.07 -13.72
CA THR A 23 11.51 -16.91 -13.53
C THR A 23 10.34 -16.29 -14.30
N ASP A 24 9.38 -17.10 -14.74
CA ASP A 24 8.26 -16.63 -15.55
C ASP A 24 7.53 -15.44 -14.89
N CYS A 25 7.46 -15.41 -13.55
CA CYS A 25 6.83 -14.32 -12.82
C CYS A 25 7.56 -12.96 -12.94
N ILE A 26 8.86 -12.92 -13.24
CA ILE A 26 9.64 -11.70 -13.47
C ILE A 26 9.55 -11.29 -14.95
N ARG A 27 9.50 -12.25 -15.87
CA ARG A 27 9.40 -11.99 -17.31
C ARG A 27 8.13 -11.22 -17.70
N GLU A 28 7.07 -11.33 -16.92
CA GLU A 28 5.81 -10.60 -17.13
C GLU A 28 5.88 -9.11 -16.73
N LEU A 29 6.94 -8.71 -16.01
CA LEU A 29 7.12 -7.33 -15.59
C LEU A 29 7.80 -6.50 -16.68
N ILE A 30 7.42 -5.22 -16.74
CA ILE A 30 8.02 -4.23 -17.62
C ILE A 30 8.82 -3.22 -16.79
N THR A 31 9.92 -2.72 -17.35
CA THR A 31 10.68 -1.65 -16.70
C THR A 31 9.86 -0.36 -16.69
N SER A 32 9.70 0.21 -15.51
CA SER A 32 8.98 1.47 -15.27
C SER A 32 9.92 2.61 -14.92
N VAL A 33 11.00 2.33 -14.18
CA VAL A 33 12.08 3.27 -13.88
C VAL A 33 13.40 2.54 -14.03
N GLU A 34 14.34 3.16 -14.70
CA GLU A 34 15.73 2.73 -14.79
C GLU A 34 16.63 3.91 -14.45
N HIS A 35 17.15 3.91 -13.24
CA HIS A 35 18.03 4.95 -12.72
C HIS A 35 19.25 4.27 -12.05
N PRO A 36 20.46 4.86 -12.06
CA PRO A 36 21.63 4.23 -11.46
C PRO A 36 21.44 3.75 -10.01
N ARG A 37 20.59 4.43 -9.24
CA ARG A 37 20.31 4.12 -7.83
C ARG A 37 19.12 3.19 -7.62
N VAL A 38 18.26 2.96 -8.61
CA VAL A 38 17.06 2.15 -8.43
C VAL A 38 16.54 1.65 -9.77
N ARG A 39 16.09 0.41 -9.80
CA ARG A 39 15.33 -0.17 -10.90
C ARG A 39 13.95 -0.59 -10.43
N VAL A 40 12.91 -0.19 -11.16
CA VAL A 40 11.52 -0.54 -10.86
C VAL A 40 10.91 -1.29 -12.03
N LEU A 41 10.44 -2.49 -11.75
CA LEU A 41 9.70 -3.33 -12.68
C LEU A 41 8.25 -3.43 -12.22
N THR A 42 7.29 -3.32 -13.13
CA THR A 42 5.86 -3.37 -12.79
C THR A 42 5.07 -4.26 -13.73
N GLY A 43 4.04 -4.90 -13.21
CA GLY A 43 3.03 -5.57 -14.02
C GLY A 43 2.18 -4.53 -14.78
N ARG A 44 1.71 -4.89 -15.96
CA ARG A 44 0.92 -3.99 -16.84
C ARG A 44 -0.36 -3.45 -16.21
N ALA A 45 -0.97 -4.21 -15.31
CA ALA A 45 -2.22 -3.82 -14.64
C ALA A 45 -2.02 -2.89 -13.43
N LEU A 46 -0.77 -2.65 -12.99
CA LEU A 46 -0.49 -1.77 -11.88
C LEU A 46 -0.53 -0.30 -12.35
N ARG A 47 -1.37 0.52 -11.72
CA ARG A 47 -1.32 1.98 -11.91
C ARG A 47 0.01 2.50 -11.41
N ARG A 48 0.57 3.44 -12.12
CA ARG A 48 1.85 4.07 -11.76
C ARG A 48 1.93 5.50 -12.24
N ILE A 49 2.58 6.32 -11.45
CA ILE A 49 3.08 7.64 -11.82
C ILE A 49 4.61 7.49 -11.82
N ALA A 50 5.26 7.68 -12.94
CA ALA A 50 6.70 7.54 -13.08
C ALA A 50 7.32 8.83 -13.60
N ALA A 51 8.50 9.18 -13.08
CA ALA A 51 9.33 10.29 -13.49
C ALA A 51 10.81 9.91 -13.32
N ASP A 52 11.71 10.77 -13.76
CA ASP A 52 13.17 10.57 -13.60
C ASP A 52 13.57 10.46 -12.12
N GLY A 53 12.79 11.07 -11.23
CA GLY A 53 12.97 11.03 -9.78
C GLY A 53 12.38 9.81 -9.07
N GLY A 54 11.79 8.84 -9.79
CA GLY A 54 11.21 7.64 -9.15
C GLY A 54 9.84 7.23 -9.68
N ALA A 55 9.09 6.51 -8.86
CA ALA A 55 7.75 6.06 -9.20
C ALA A 55 6.82 5.99 -7.98
N ILE A 56 5.54 6.26 -8.19
CA ILE A 56 4.47 5.93 -7.26
C ILE A 56 3.66 4.78 -7.86
N LEU A 57 3.60 3.68 -7.16
CA LEU A 57 3.00 2.42 -7.58
C LEU A 57 1.70 2.22 -6.81
N GLY A 58 0.59 2.01 -7.52
CA GLY A 58 -0.73 1.84 -6.92
C GLY A 58 -1.66 3.01 -7.21
N VAL A 59 -2.59 3.28 -6.31
CA VAL A 59 -3.62 4.31 -6.45
C VAL A 59 -3.43 5.37 -5.38
N MET A 60 -3.31 6.60 -5.80
CA MET A 60 -3.12 7.78 -4.96
C MET A 60 -4.19 8.83 -5.26
N PHE A 61 -4.66 9.50 -4.23
CA PHE A 61 -5.62 10.61 -4.30
C PHE A 61 -5.06 11.81 -3.55
N GLY A 62 -5.28 13.01 -4.07
CA GLY A 62 -5.09 14.24 -3.31
C GLY A 62 -6.09 14.35 -2.15
N ARG A 63 -5.78 15.16 -1.14
CA ARG A 63 -6.72 15.44 -0.06
C ARG A 63 -7.97 16.10 -0.61
N GLY A 64 -9.15 15.61 -0.22
CA GLY A 64 -10.44 16.12 -0.70
C GLY A 64 -10.83 15.67 -2.12
N GLU A 65 -9.97 14.94 -2.81
CA GLU A 65 -10.19 14.53 -4.19
C GLU A 65 -10.87 13.16 -4.27
N LYS A 66 -11.85 13.06 -5.20
CA LYS A 66 -12.54 11.80 -5.52
C LYS A 66 -11.94 11.09 -6.74
N ARG A 67 -11.07 11.77 -7.49
CA ARG A 67 -10.38 11.21 -8.65
C ARG A 67 -8.95 10.85 -8.27
N PRO A 68 -8.44 9.71 -8.75
CA PRO A 68 -7.06 9.38 -8.49
C PRO A 68 -6.14 10.37 -9.21
N THR A 69 -5.00 10.65 -8.59
CA THR A 69 -3.91 11.40 -9.19
C THR A 69 -3.23 10.52 -10.24
N ASP A 70 -3.12 10.99 -11.46
CA ASP A 70 -2.52 10.26 -12.58
C ASP A 70 -1.11 10.76 -12.92
N GLU A 71 -0.78 11.99 -12.52
CA GLU A 71 0.53 12.61 -12.73
C GLU A 71 0.87 13.56 -11.59
N LEU A 72 2.16 13.83 -11.42
CA LEU A 72 2.70 14.85 -10.52
C LEU A 72 3.55 15.82 -11.35
N LEU A 73 3.50 17.08 -11.02
CA LEU A 73 4.32 18.10 -11.66
C LEU A 73 5.79 18.00 -11.17
N ASP A 74 6.73 18.48 -11.94
CA ASP A 74 8.17 18.40 -11.61
C ASP A 74 8.52 19.06 -10.28
N TYR A 75 7.85 20.16 -9.93
CA TYR A 75 8.07 20.82 -8.65
C TYR A 75 7.56 19.98 -7.46
N ASP A 76 6.50 19.18 -7.67
CA ASP A 76 6.00 18.25 -6.66
C ASP A 76 7.03 17.14 -6.41
N TRP A 77 7.58 16.54 -7.47
CA TRP A 77 8.64 15.55 -7.39
C TRP A 77 9.87 16.09 -6.66
N THR A 78 10.28 17.31 -6.97
CA THR A 78 11.42 17.97 -6.31
C THR A 78 11.14 18.13 -4.80
N SER A 79 9.93 18.56 -4.44
CA SER A 79 9.52 18.75 -3.05
C SER A 79 9.39 17.43 -2.29
N ILE A 80 8.86 16.39 -2.94
CA ILE A 80 8.78 15.02 -2.41
C ILE A 80 10.20 14.46 -2.17
N ALA A 81 11.12 14.64 -3.12
CA ALA A 81 12.49 14.17 -2.99
C ALA A 81 13.24 14.89 -1.85
N ARG A 82 13.07 16.20 -1.71
CA ARG A 82 13.69 16.99 -0.61
C ARG A 82 13.20 16.58 0.78
N THR A 83 11.96 16.13 0.89
CA THR A 83 11.37 15.66 2.15
C THR A 83 11.49 14.15 2.35
N HIS A 84 12.23 13.47 1.46
CA HIS A 84 12.38 12.01 1.48
C HIS A 84 11.02 11.30 1.54
N GLY A 85 10.05 11.80 0.75
CA GLY A 85 8.72 11.23 0.60
C GLY A 85 7.70 11.61 1.70
N ARG A 86 8.07 12.42 2.73
CA ARG A 86 7.13 12.82 3.80
C ARG A 86 5.90 13.52 3.25
N LEU A 87 6.05 14.45 2.30
CA LEU A 87 4.94 15.18 1.68
C LEU A 87 3.88 14.27 1.04
N LEU A 88 4.24 13.06 0.63
CA LEU A 88 3.26 12.11 0.11
C LEU A 88 2.23 11.70 1.16
N LEU A 89 2.64 11.55 2.42
CA LEU A 89 1.73 11.16 3.51
C LEU A 89 0.94 12.35 4.06
N GLU A 90 1.43 13.57 3.85
CA GLU A 90 0.76 14.81 4.27
C GLU A 90 -0.28 15.30 3.26
N GLY A 91 0.01 15.17 1.96
CA GLY A 91 -0.82 15.71 0.88
C GLY A 91 -1.73 14.69 0.19
N TYR A 92 -1.42 13.40 0.34
CA TYR A 92 -2.09 12.34 -0.41
C TYR A 92 -2.49 11.16 0.46
N TRP A 93 -3.50 10.45 0.00
CA TRP A 93 -3.96 9.21 0.60
C TRP A 93 -4.20 8.14 -0.46
N GLY A 94 -4.39 6.88 -0.07
CA GLY A 94 -4.65 5.81 -1.02
C GLY A 94 -3.97 4.49 -0.67
N SER A 95 -3.76 3.66 -1.68
CA SER A 95 -3.05 2.38 -1.59
C SER A 95 -1.87 2.44 -2.54
N TYR A 96 -0.71 2.89 -2.05
CA TYR A 96 0.47 3.07 -2.89
C TYR A 96 1.77 2.76 -2.14
N VAL A 97 2.80 2.46 -2.92
CA VAL A 97 4.20 2.45 -2.52
C VAL A 97 4.94 3.42 -3.44
N ALA A 98 5.62 4.38 -2.84
CA ALA A 98 6.42 5.37 -3.55
C ALA A 98 7.91 5.03 -3.46
N ILE A 99 8.58 5.07 -4.58
CA ILE A 99 10.03 4.96 -4.71
C ILE A 99 10.54 6.32 -5.15
N VAL A 100 11.31 6.99 -4.32
CA VAL A 100 11.74 8.38 -4.52
C VAL A 100 13.26 8.42 -4.55
N VAL A 101 13.83 8.84 -5.65
CA VAL A 101 15.26 9.16 -5.74
C VAL A 101 15.47 10.51 -5.07
N THR A 102 16.35 10.54 -4.07
CA THR A 102 16.70 11.74 -3.32
C THR A 102 18.13 12.18 -3.66
N PRO A 103 18.53 13.40 -3.33
CA PRO A 103 19.92 13.83 -3.53
C PRO A 103 20.96 12.90 -2.88
N SER A 104 20.60 12.31 -1.72
CA SER A 104 21.50 11.47 -0.92
C SER A 104 21.30 9.96 -1.09
N GLY A 105 20.25 9.50 -1.81
CA GLY A 105 19.99 8.07 -1.95
C GLY A 105 18.62 7.75 -2.50
N VAL A 106 17.95 6.78 -1.91
CA VAL A 106 16.59 6.34 -2.28
C VAL A 106 15.73 6.26 -1.03
N ALA A 107 14.53 6.82 -1.09
CA ALA A 107 13.50 6.65 -0.07
C ALA A 107 12.34 5.82 -0.63
N ILE A 108 11.84 4.87 0.14
CA ILE A 108 10.69 4.06 -0.20
C ILE A 108 9.66 4.27 0.89
N VAL A 109 8.48 4.77 0.50
CA VAL A 109 7.40 5.13 1.41
C VAL A 109 6.18 4.29 1.09
N ARG A 110 5.60 3.66 2.11
CA ARG A 110 4.32 2.96 1.98
C ARG A 110 3.20 3.79 2.57
N ALA A 111 2.12 3.97 1.81
CA ALA A 111 0.91 4.63 2.31
C ALA A 111 0.42 3.97 3.61
N PRO A 112 -0.18 4.75 4.55
CA PRO A 112 -0.64 4.21 5.84
C PRO A 112 -1.63 3.07 5.71
N PHE A 113 -2.50 3.15 4.72
CA PHE A 113 -3.56 2.19 4.44
C PHE A 113 -3.45 1.65 3.01
N GLY A 114 -4.05 0.48 2.79
CA GLY A 114 -4.11 -0.13 1.47
C GLY A 114 -3.60 -1.56 1.45
N ASP A 115 -3.85 -2.23 0.34
CA ASP A 115 -3.60 -3.65 0.14
C ASP A 115 -2.35 -3.96 -0.68
N LEU A 116 -1.61 -2.91 -1.11
CA LEU A 116 -0.37 -3.11 -1.85
C LEU A 116 0.73 -3.56 -0.88
N GLY A 117 1.16 -4.83 -1.01
CA GLY A 117 2.22 -5.40 -0.18
C GLY A 117 3.58 -4.76 -0.46
N CYS A 118 4.47 -4.78 0.53
CA CYS A 118 5.85 -4.31 0.40
C CYS A 118 6.78 -5.16 1.27
N CYS A 119 7.12 -6.35 0.76
CA CYS A 119 8.11 -7.21 1.39
C CYS A 119 9.50 -6.86 0.86
N PHE A 120 10.52 -6.94 1.71
CA PHE A 120 11.89 -6.63 1.31
C PHE A 120 12.92 -7.57 1.90
N LYS A 121 14.06 -7.69 1.22
CA LYS A 121 15.22 -8.48 1.62
C LYS A 121 16.50 -7.91 1.03
N VAL A 122 17.56 -7.95 1.79
CA VAL A 122 18.93 -7.72 1.27
C VAL A 122 19.48 -9.06 0.78
N SER A 123 20.00 -9.07 -0.44
CA SER A 123 20.68 -10.23 -1.03
C SER A 123 21.92 -9.76 -1.78
N GLY A 124 23.11 -10.16 -1.31
CA GLY A 124 24.37 -9.56 -1.75
C GLY A 124 24.38 -8.05 -1.46
N ASP A 125 24.83 -7.29 -2.44
CA ASP A 125 24.91 -5.81 -2.36
C ASP A 125 23.63 -5.12 -2.88
N THR A 126 22.47 -5.79 -2.84
CA THR A 126 21.22 -5.25 -3.38
C THR A 126 20.08 -5.46 -2.39
N LEU A 127 19.33 -4.39 -2.17
CA LEU A 127 18.02 -4.44 -1.50
C LEU A 127 16.95 -4.71 -2.56
N TYR A 128 16.20 -5.77 -2.39
CA TYR A 128 15.03 -6.09 -3.20
C TYR A 128 13.75 -5.83 -2.43
N LEU A 129 12.75 -5.24 -3.10
CA LEU A 129 11.39 -5.08 -2.58
C LEU A 129 10.40 -5.62 -3.61
N ALA A 130 9.34 -6.23 -3.14
CA ALA A 130 8.29 -6.74 -4.01
C ALA A 130 6.90 -6.64 -3.39
N SER A 131 5.89 -6.62 -4.26
CA SER A 131 4.48 -6.64 -3.88
C SER A 131 4.05 -7.93 -3.19
N ASP A 132 4.75 -9.01 -3.46
CA ASP A 132 4.43 -10.35 -2.96
C ASP A 132 5.68 -11.21 -2.75
N MET A 133 5.55 -12.16 -1.84
CA MET A 133 6.64 -13.05 -1.43
C MET A 133 7.20 -13.93 -2.57
N PRO A 134 6.37 -14.57 -3.42
CA PRO A 134 6.88 -15.36 -4.53
C PRO A 134 7.79 -14.55 -5.46
N LEU A 135 7.43 -13.32 -5.76
CA LEU A 135 8.21 -12.44 -6.62
C LEU A 135 9.55 -12.03 -5.97
N LEU A 136 9.52 -11.70 -4.67
CA LEU A 136 10.73 -11.37 -3.92
C LEU A 136 11.71 -12.54 -3.89
N LEU A 137 11.24 -13.74 -3.58
CA LEU A 137 12.07 -14.93 -3.52
C LEU A 137 12.66 -15.30 -4.89
N ALA A 138 11.89 -15.13 -5.96
CA ALA A 138 12.37 -15.34 -7.31
C ALA A 138 13.49 -14.36 -7.68
N ALA A 139 13.37 -13.08 -7.27
CA ALA A 139 14.37 -12.05 -7.53
C ALA A 139 15.68 -12.29 -6.74
N CYS A 140 15.57 -12.72 -5.48
CA CYS A 140 16.72 -12.96 -4.61
C CYS A 140 17.40 -14.31 -4.81
N GLY A 141 16.79 -15.27 -5.53
CA GLY A 141 17.29 -16.64 -5.64
C GLY A 141 17.40 -17.36 -4.28
N SER A 142 16.66 -16.92 -3.28
CA SER A 142 16.80 -17.36 -1.89
C SER A 142 15.97 -18.60 -1.59
N ARG A 143 16.53 -19.49 -0.74
CA ARG A 143 15.76 -20.58 -0.13
C ARG A 143 14.74 -20.04 0.86
N ARG A 144 13.63 -20.75 1.02
CA ARG A 144 12.61 -20.47 2.01
C ARG A 144 13.02 -21.10 3.34
N THR A 145 13.37 -20.28 4.32
CA THR A 145 13.65 -20.74 5.68
C THR A 145 12.58 -20.15 6.61
N ILE A 146 11.94 -20.99 7.40
CA ILE A 146 10.90 -20.57 8.33
C ILE A 146 11.57 -20.10 9.62
N ALA A 147 11.24 -18.88 10.06
CA ALA A 147 11.63 -18.31 11.34
C ALA A 147 10.60 -18.75 12.40
N VAL A 148 10.90 -19.83 13.12
CA VAL A 148 9.96 -20.48 14.06
C VAL A 148 9.55 -19.53 15.20
N ASP A 149 10.47 -18.72 15.70
CA ASP A 149 10.20 -17.72 16.72
C ASP A 149 9.21 -16.65 16.24
N ARG A 150 9.31 -16.20 14.98
CA ARG A 150 8.38 -15.26 14.36
C ARG A 150 7.01 -15.91 14.14
N VAL A 151 6.96 -17.18 13.74
CA VAL A 151 5.69 -17.95 13.64
C VAL A 151 5.03 -18.03 15.02
N ALA A 152 5.77 -18.40 16.07
CA ALA A 152 5.23 -18.47 17.43
C ALA A 152 4.66 -17.11 17.88
N ARG A 153 5.34 -16.01 17.57
CA ARG A 153 4.87 -14.65 17.86
C ARG A 153 3.59 -14.32 17.12
N HIS A 154 3.48 -14.64 15.83
CA HIS A 154 2.25 -14.45 15.06
C HIS A 154 1.07 -15.27 15.56
N ILE A 155 1.30 -16.46 16.09
CA ILE A 155 0.25 -17.30 16.71
C ILE A 155 -0.19 -16.69 18.03
N ALA A 156 0.77 -16.21 18.85
CA ALA A 156 0.47 -15.61 20.15
C ALA A 156 -0.28 -14.28 20.06
N TRP A 157 0.01 -13.49 19.02
CA TRP A 157 -0.60 -12.17 18.77
C TRP A 157 -1.01 -12.01 17.31
N PRO A 158 -2.11 -12.66 16.86
CA PRO A 158 -2.49 -12.75 15.44
C PRO A 158 -2.85 -11.39 14.83
N ASP A 159 -3.34 -10.44 15.64
CA ASP A 159 -3.74 -9.12 15.18
C ASP A 159 -2.60 -8.09 15.18
N TRP A 160 -1.42 -8.48 15.68
CA TRP A 160 -0.29 -7.58 15.78
C TRP A 160 0.67 -7.73 14.59
N ARG A 161 0.88 -6.62 13.86
CA ARG A 161 1.83 -6.57 12.73
C ARG A 161 3.18 -6.05 13.19
N PHE A 162 4.17 -6.94 13.33
CA PHE A 162 5.52 -6.56 13.79
C PHE A 162 6.43 -6.03 12.68
N GLY A 163 6.01 -6.12 11.40
CA GLY A 163 6.85 -5.76 10.25
C GLY A 163 7.90 -6.82 9.91
N GLU A 164 7.85 -7.96 10.59
CA GLU A 164 8.62 -9.16 10.28
C GLU A 164 7.69 -10.16 9.58
N THR A 165 8.24 -10.94 8.65
CA THR A 165 7.50 -12.06 8.07
C THR A 165 7.89 -13.36 8.77
N CYS A 166 7.11 -14.43 8.55
CA CYS A 166 7.47 -15.76 9.05
C CYS A 166 8.63 -16.42 8.29
N LEU A 167 9.24 -15.74 7.32
CA LEU A 167 10.42 -16.21 6.59
C LEU A 167 11.67 -15.45 7.07
N ASP A 168 12.73 -16.22 7.27
CA ASP A 168 13.99 -15.68 7.78
C ASP A 168 14.61 -14.67 6.79
N GLY A 169 15.09 -13.55 7.31
CA GLY A 169 15.72 -12.47 6.55
C GLY A 169 14.79 -11.76 5.57
N ILE A 170 13.47 -11.91 5.72
CA ILE A 170 12.48 -11.17 4.93
C ILE A 170 11.59 -10.39 5.86
N ASP A 171 11.51 -9.08 5.64
CA ASP A 171 10.68 -8.17 6.40
C ASP A 171 9.61 -7.50 5.53
N GLU A 172 8.61 -6.89 6.16
CA GLU A 172 7.57 -6.10 5.52
C GLU A 172 7.71 -4.63 5.93
N LEU A 173 7.71 -3.72 4.97
CA LEU A 173 7.54 -2.29 5.23
C LEU A 173 6.07 -2.07 5.56
N ARG A 174 5.79 -1.61 6.80
CA ARG A 174 4.41 -1.40 7.27
C ARG A 174 3.81 -0.13 6.66
N GLY A 175 2.50 -0.02 6.70
CA GLY A 175 1.82 1.21 6.31
C GLY A 175 2.28 2.40 7.16
N GLY A 176 2.54 3.54 6.50
CA GLY A 176 3.03 4.75 7.15
C GLY A 176 4.52 4.75 7.46
N GLU A 177 5.27 3.73 7.06
CA GLU A 177 6.72 3.67 7.24
C GLU A 177 7.49 4.10 5.98
N ARG A 178 8.71 4.55 6.23
CA ARG A 178 9.73 4.81 5.23
C ARG A 178 10.93 3.90 5.42
N LEU A 179 11.46 3.41 4.32
CA LEU A 179 12.77 2.79 4.22
C LEU A 179 13.68 3.75 3.46
N THR A 180 14.81 4.12 4.04
CA THR A 180 15.79 5.01 3.40
C THR A 180 17.08 4.27 3.18
N ILE A 181 17.64 4.41 1.98
CA ILE A 181 18.93 3.84 1.58
C ILE A 181 19.86 4.99 1.25
N MET A 182 20.87 5.23 2.08
CA MET A 182 21.87 6.27 1.89
C MET A 182 23.26 5.72 2.14
N ALA A 183 24.17 5.91 1.18
CA ALA A 183 25.54 5.40 1.25
C ALA A 183 25.65 3.93 1.69
N GLY A 184 24.74 3.09 1.18
CA GLY A 184 24.67 1.64 1.51
C GLY A 184 24.04 1.32 2.86
N VAL A 185 23.70 2.32 3.66
CA VAL A 185 23.04 2.13 4.96
C VAL A 185 21.52 2.16 4.76
N ILE A 186 20.87 1.14 5.31
CA ILE A 186 19.40 1.01 5.31
C ILE A 186 18.89 1.46 6.67
N SER A 187 17.97 2.40 6.68
CA SER A 187 17.24 2.82 7.88
C SER A 187 15.73 2.72 7.66
N ARG A 188 14.97 2.48 8.70
CA ARG A 188 13.53 2.37 8.71
C ARG A 188 12.96 3.24 9.80
N ASP A 189 12.01 4.09 9.46
CA ASP A 189 11.36 4.99 10.39
C ASP A 189 9.86 5.15 10.11
N PRO A 190 9.02 5.34 11.15
CA PRO A 190 7.63 5.69 10.98
C PRO A 190 7.52 7.16 10.56
N LEU A 191 6.72 7.43 9.53
CA LEU A 191 6.38 8.78 9.08
C LEU A 191 4.95 9.18 9.43
N TRP A 192 4.09 8.21 9.71
CA TRP A 192 2.70 8.41 10.02
C TRP A 192 2.25 7.42 11.11
N SER A 193 1.48 7.94 12.06
CA SER A 193 0.85 7.14 13.11
C SER A 193 -0.54 7.68 13.38
N PRO A 194 -1.55 6.84 13.70
CA PRO A 194 -2.85 7.33 14.16
C PRO A 194 -2.74 8.16 15.45
N TRP A 195 -1.70 7.92 16.26
CA TRP A 195 -1.43 8.65 17.48
C TRP A 195 -1.09 10.13 17.25
N ASP A 196 -0.68 10.51 16.04
CA ASP A 196 -0.42 11.91 15.65
C ASP A 196 -1.73 12.73 15.54
N PHE A 197 -2.91 12.07 15.64
CA PHE A 197 -4.22 12.67 15.42
C PHE A 197 -5.17 12.63 16.63
N ILE A 198 -4.69 12.21 17.79
CA ILE A 198 -5.51 12.06 19.00
C ILE A 198 -5.18 13.09 20.10
N GLY A 199 -4.43 14.12 19.79
CA GLY A 199 -4.14 15.20 20.75
C GLY A 199 -5.39 15.98 21.15
N PRO A 200 -5.42 16.54 22.39
CA PRO A 200 -6.59 17.34 22.86
C PRO A 200 -6.93 18.50 21.93
N GLU A 201 -5.94 19.05 21.22
CA GLU A 201 -6.11 20.14 20.26
C GLU A 201 -6.87 19.73 18.97
N ARG A 202 -7.10 18.43 18.80
CA ARG A 202 -7.82 17.85 17.64
C ARG A 202 -9.18 17.28 18.02
N GLU A 203 -9.57 17.42 19.29
CA GLU A 203 -10.88 16.98 19.76
C GLU A 203 -12.00 17.86 19.19
N ILE A 204 -13.00 17.22 18.60
CA ILE A 204 -14.21 17.88 18.15
C ILE A 204 -15.23 17.78 19.29
N GLY A 205 -15.42 18.89 20.03
CA GLY A 205 -16.25 18.90 21.23
C GLY A 205 -17.75 18.75 20.96
N ASP A 206 -18.23 19.06 19.75
CA ASP A 206 -19.63 18.91 19.36
C ASP A 206 -19.86 17.58 18.64
N ASN A 207 -20.72 16.72 19.20
CA ASN A 207 -21.06 15.42 18.63
C ASN A 207 -21.74 15.51 17.25
N ALA A 208 -22.53 16.57 16.98
CA ALA A 208 -23.19 16.75 15.70
C ALA A 208 -22.16 17.16 14.62
N GLU A 209 -21.22 18.03 14.96
CA GLU A 209 -20.10 18.41 14.11
C GLU A 209 -19.20 17.20 13.82
N ALA A 210 -18.85 16.41 14.84
CA ALA A 210 -18.06 15.19 14.70
C ALA A 210 -18.74 14.17 13.78
N ALA A 211 -20.04 13.96 13.93
CA ALA A 211 -20.82 13.05 13.08
C ALA A 211 -20.90 13.53 11.63
N CYS A 212 -21.04 14.85 11.40
CA CYS A 212 -21.04 15.44 10.07
C CYS A 212 -19.69 15.25 9.39
N SER A 213 -18.61 15.61 10.05
CA SER A 213 -17.23 15.47 9.56
C SER A 213 -16.88 14.02 9.24
N LEU A 214 -17.29 13.08 10.10
CA LEU A 214 -17.09 11.65 9.86
C LEU A 214 -17.85 11.18 8.62
N ARG A 215 -19.12 11.58 8.46
CA ARG A 215 -19.94 11.25 7.29
C ARG A 215 -19.31 11.77 6.00
N GLU A 216 -18.90 13.03 5.97
CA GLU A 216 -18.25 13.63 4.80
C GLU A 216 -16.97 12.90 4.43
N THR A 217 -16.15 12.51 5.42
CA THR A 217 -14.92 11.76 5.22
C THR A 217 -15.20 10.36 4.66
N ILE A 218 -16.22 9.65 5.17
CA ILE A 218 -16.64 8.35 4.67
C ILE A 218 -17.12 8.47 3.24
N ASP A 219 -18.03 9.40 2.96
CA ASP A 219 -18.63 9.56 1.63
C ASP A 219 -17.57 9.96 0.58
N LEU A 220 -16.63 10.85 0.94
CA LEU A 220 -15.50 11.19 0.08
C LEU A 220 -14.64 9.97 -0.23
N THR A 221 -14.23 9.24 0.81
CA THR A 221 -13.32 8.09 0.70
C THR A 221 -13.95 6.95 -0.08
N VAL A 222 -15.22 6.66 0.20
CA VAL A 222 -15.97 5.59 -0.48
C VAL A 222 -16.25 5.97 -1.94
N ALA A 223 -16.63 7.21 -2.22
CA ALA A 223 -16.84 7.68 -3.59
C ALA A 223 -15.55 7.64 -4.42
N ALA A 224 -14.40 8.00 -3.84
CA ALA A 224 -13.10 7.89 -4.50
C ALA A 224 -12.75 6.42 -4.82
N ARG A 225 -13.05 5.49 -3.91
CA ARG A 225 -12.88 4.04 -4.17
C ARG A 225 -13.83 3.52 -5.24
N ALA A 226 -15.10 3.97 -5.24
CA ALA A 226 -16.08 3.63 -6.27
C ALA A 226 -15.64 4.11 -7.66
N ALA A 227 -15.00 5.26 -7.76
CA ALA A 227 -14.51 5.80 -9.03
C ALA A 227 -13.47 4.91 -9.75
N ILE A 228 -12.72 4.10 -9.00
CA ILE A 228 -11.70 3.18 -9.54
C ILE A 228 -12.18 1.73 -9.63
N CYS A 229 -13.31 1.39 -9.01
CA CYS A 229 -13.88 0.05 -9.00
C CYS A 229 -15.30 0.09 -9.57
N ARG A 230 -15.46 -0.26 -10.83
CA ARG A 230 -16.76 -0.17 -11.53
C ARG A 230 -17.86 -1.08 -10.95
N ARG A 231 -17.48 -2.21 -10.34
CA ARG A 231 -18.39 -3.21 -9.78
C ARG A 231 -17.85 -3.71 -8.43
N PRO A 232 -18.02 -2.93 -7.36
CA PRO A 232 -17.57 -3.33 -6.04
C PRO A 232 -18.42 -4.49 -5.50
N LEU A 233 -17.74 -5.38 -4.77
CA LEU A 233 -18.37 -6.42 -3.96
C LEU A 233 -18.20 -6.06 -2.49
N ALA A 234 -19.31 -5.88 -1.77
CA ALA A 234 -19.30 -5.62 -0.33
C ALA A 234 -19.73 -6.86 0.45
N LEU A 235 -18.95 -7.20 1.46
CA LEU A 235 -19.32 -8.23 2.43
C LEU A 235 -20.18 -7.58 3.53
N LEU A 236 -21.44 -8.00 3.64
CA LEU A 236 -22.35 -7.52 4.67
C LEU A 236 -22.35 -8.51 5.85
N SER A 237 -21.79 -8.08 6.98
CA SER A 237 -21.77 -8.87 8.21
C SER A 237 -23.06 -8.73 9.05
N GLY A 238 -23.93 -7.78 8.68
CA GLY A 238 -25.07 -7.36 9.50
C GLY A 238 -24.70 -6.30 10.56
N GLY A 239 -23.42 -5.90 10.63
CA GLY A 239 -22.93 -4.85 11.51
C GLY A 239 -23.06 -3.44 10.88
N LEU A 240 -22.83 -2.42 11.72
CA LEU A 240 -22.94 -1.01 11.34
C LEU A 240 -21.93 -0.65 10.24
N ASP A 241 -20.66 -0.99 10.40
CA ASP A 241 -19.58 -0.56 9.51
C ASP A 241 -19.80 -1.02 8.05
N SER A 242 -20.13 -2.30 7.86
CA SER A 242 -20.39 -2.85 6.52
C SER A 242 -21.63 -2.22 5.88
N SER A 243 -22.65 -1.89 6.68
CA SER A 243 -23.88 -1.24 6.22
C SER A 243 -23.62 0.22 5.80
N VAL A 244 -22.83 0.96 6.56
CA VAL A 244 -22.40 2.33 6.23
C VAL A 244 -21.63 2.34 4.91
N VAL A 245 -20.64 1.45 4.76
CA VAL A 245 -19.84 1.36 3.52
C VAL A 245 -20.72 1.01 2.31
N ALA A 246 -21.65 0.05 2.45
CA ALA A 246 -22.56 -0.34 1.37
C ALA A 246 -23.52 0.80 0.99
N SER A 247 -24.06 1.51 1.98
CA SER A 247 -24.92 2.69 1.75
C SER A 247 -24.17 3.81 1.02
N SER A 248 -22.95 4.15 1.46
CA SER A 248 -22.12 5.17 0.81
C SER A 248 -21.71 4.77 -0.60
N LEU A 249 -21.40 3.48 -0.87
CA LEU A 249 -21.14 2.98 -2.22
C LEU A 249 -22.34 3.17 -3.15
N ARG A 250 -23.55 2.85 -2.65
CA ARG A 250 -24.79 3.04 -3.39
C ARG A 250 -25.04 4.52 -3.67
N SER A 251 -24.88 5.38 -2.67
CA SER A 251 -25.04 6.83 -2.81
C SER A 251 -24.04 7.42 -3.81
N ALA A 252 -22.85 6.83 -3.93
CA ALA A 252 -21.85 7.18 -4.93
C ALA A 252 -22.18 6.66 -6.36
N GLY A 253 -23.30 5.97 -6.54
CA GLY A 253 -23.72 5.43 -7.84
C GLY A 253 -22.97 4.18 -8.30
N ALA A 254 -22.34 3.43 -7.37
CA ALA A 254 -21.64 2.20 -7.71
C ALA A 254 -22.62 1.06 -8.07
N ASP A 255 -22.26 0.24 -9.06
CA ASP A 255 -22.95 -1.03 -9.38
C ASP A 255 -22.53 -2.09 -8.34
N LEU A 256 -23.13 -1.97 -7.14
CA LEU A 256 -22.75 -2.69 -5.94
C LEU A 256 -23.41 -4.08 -5.89
N THR A 257 -22.59 -5.10 -5.66
CA THR A 257 -23.06 -6.44 -5.27
C THR A 257 -22.74 -6.66 -3.78
N CYS A 258 -23.76 -7.07 -3.01
CA CYS A 258 -23.58 -7.42 -1.61
C CYS A 258 -23.59 -8.93 -1.41
N LEU A 259 -22.68 -9.44 -0.57
CA LEU A 259 -22.61 -10.85 -0.20
C LEU A 259 -22.70 -10.96 1.32
N ASN A 260 -23.56 -11.85 1.81
CA ASN A 260 -23.70 -12.20 3.21
C ASN A 260 -23.44 -13.69 3.41
N PHE A 261 -22.69 -14.05 4.46
CA PHE A 261 -22.47 -15.42 4.88
C PHE A 261 -23.43 -15.74 6.02
N VAL A 262 -24.29 -16.73 5.82
CA VAL A 262 -25.22 -17.23 6.84
C VAL A 262 -24.87 -18.69 7.18
N ALA A 263 -25.11 -19.10 8.43
CA ALA A 263 -24.95 -20.50 8.82
C ALA A 263 -25.94 -21.38 8.05
N ALA A 264 -25.48 -22.56 7.60
CA ALA A 264 -26.29 -23.47 6.81
C ALA A 264 -27.55 -24.01 7.52
N ASP A 265 -27.53 -24.01 8.84
CA ASP A 265 -28.63 -24.56 9.69
C ASP A 265 -29.74 -23.56 10.03
N ALA A 266 -29.57 -22.29 9.66
CA ALA A 266 -30.65 -21.33 9.82
C ALA A 266 -31.63 -21.50 8.66
N GLY A 267 -32.70 -22.26 8.87
CA GLY A 267 -33.82 -22.43 7.92
C GLY A 267 -34.58 -21.13 7.58
N VAL A 268 -33.89 -20.01 7.51
CA VAL A 268 -34.41 -18.70 7.20
C VAL A 268 -33.91 -18.32 5.81
N LYS A 269 -34.74 -18.56 4.82
CA LYS A 269 -34.62 -17.88 3.53
C LYS A 269 -34.99 -16.41 3.74
N MET A 270 -34.02 -15.53 3.92
CA MET A 270 -34.26 -14.09 3.80
C MET A 270 -34.25 -13.71 2.31
N PRO A 271 -35.33 -13.13 1.78
CA PRO A 271 -35.35 -12.63 0.41
C PRO A 271 -34.46 -11.39 0.34
N LEU A 272 -33.50 -11.39 -0.59
CA LEU A 272 -32.60 -10.27 -0.90
C LEU A 272 -33.27 -9.01 -1.47
N SER A 273 -34.61 -8.97 -1.52
CA SER A 273 -35.39 -7.93 -2.22
C SER A 273 -35.90 -6.78 -1.33
N SER A 274 -35.51 -6.67 -0.08
CA SER A 274 -36.11 -5.69 0.86
C SER A 274 -35.14 -4.71 1.50
N PHE A 275 -34.11 -4.26 0.77
CA PHE A 275 -33.40 -3.04 1.19
C PHE A 275 -33.91 -1.87 0.33
N PRO A 276 -34.46 -0.79 0.98
CA PRO A 276 -34.93 0.40 0.29
C PRO A 276 -33.80 1.19 -0.39
#